data_f77fc0bbc30bc608e003f2798060b0bc
#
_entry.id   f77fc0bbc30bc608e003f2798060b0bc
#
_cell.length_a   1.000
_cell.length_b   1.000
_cell.length_c   1.000
_cell.angle_alpha   90.00
_cell.angle_beta   90.00
_cell.angle_gamma   90.00
#
_symmetry.space_group_name_H-M   'P 1'
#
loop_
_entity.id
_entity.type
_entity.pdbx_description
1 polymer ?
#
loop_
_entity_poly.entity_id
_entity_poly.type
_entity_poly.pdbx_seq_one_letter_code
_entity_poly.pdbx_strand_id
1 'polypeptide(L)'
;MTPFMGEGIDEDAFLAQITMANETDISGYVTNGSTAEYIQLSLEQQMYISELTARNKAPGKKLIVSACTGNIADTVKLCVHAGKIGADAVLVCPPYYFKYPSCEREKYFKRVADLSPVPVMLYSVPFFTQEIELDVVFRLFEHPNIIGIKDSSANMKRLMHMAQYTNGTDISIMTGTDDILVSALAGGCAGSLTAFAAIYPKDICALYAAVHAGNFFLARDIQYSLMPKLREADAMTFPRGYKKLMSDATFYDFRDKEIGE
;
A
#
# COMPACT_ATOMS: atom_id res chain seq x y z
N MET A 1 -5.13 0.55 -8.68
CA MET A 1 -4.13 0.20 -9.73
C MET A 1 -4.16 1.29 -10.78
N THR A 2 -3.13 1.42 -11.64
CA THR A 2 -3.12 2.43 -12.71
C THR A 2 -3.43 1.76 -14.04
N PRO A 3 -4.59 2.01 -14.66
CA PRO A 3 -4.87 1.57 -16.03
C PRO A 3 -4.19 2.52 -17.01
N PHE A 4 -3.54 1.97 -18.04
CA PHE A 4 -2.86 2.75 -19.08
C PHE A 4 -3.61 2.70 -20.40
N MET A 5 -3.58 3.82 -21.12
CA MET A 5 -4.04 3.95 -22.50
C MET A 5 -2.93 4.66 -23.30
N GLY A 6 -2.13 3.88 -24.02
CA GLY A 6 -0.88 4.35 -24.61
C GLY A 6 0.07 4.85 -23.52
N GLU A 7 0.65 6.02 -23.69
CA GLU A 7 1.54 6.66 -22.70
C GLU A 7 0.76 7.34 -21.55
N GLY A 8 -0.55 7.46 -21.66
CA GLY A 8 -1.41 8.14 -20.69
C GLY A 8 -2.07 7.20 -19.68
N ILE A 9 -2.84 7.80 -18.77
CA ILE A 9 -3.68 7.11 -17.80
C ILE A 9 -5.09 7.07 -18.35
N ASP A 10 -5.73 5.90 -18.29
CA ASP A 10 -7.16 5.76 -18.56
C ASP A 10 -7.94 6.24 -17.32
N GLU A 11 -8.40 7.50 -17.38
CA GLU A 11 -9.10 8.11 -16.25
C GLU A 11 -10.44 7.46 -15.96
N ASP A 12 -11.18 7.04 -16.98
CA ASP A 12 -12.50 6.43 -16.81
C ASP A 12 -12.34 5.10 -16.06
N ALA A 13 -11.40 4.26 -16.46
CA ALA A 13 -11.07 3.02 -15.76
C ALA A 13 -10.54 3.30 -14.36
N PHE A 14 -9.71 4.33 -14.17
CA PHE A 14 -9.20 4.72 -12.87
C PHE A 14 -10.32 5.17 -11.92
N LEU A 15 -11.26 5.98 -12.40
CA LEU A 15 -12.39 6.46 -11.61
C LEU A 15 -13.40 5.35 -11.30
N ALA A 16 -13.58 4.39 -12.20
CA ALA A 16 -14.47 3.25 -11.98
C ALA A 16 -14.05 2.43 -10.74
N GLN A 17 -12.76 2.17 -10.55
CA GLN A 17 -12.28 1.47 -9.33
C GLN A 17 -12.50 2.29 -8.06
N ILE A 18 -12.37 3.64 -8.12
CA ILE A 18 -12.66 4.50 -6.96
C ILE A 18 -14.15 4.46 -6.64
N THR A 19 -15.00 4.56 -7.65
CA THR A 19 -16.46 4.49 -7.49
C THR A 19 -16.88 3.16 -6.85
N MET A 20 -16.38 2.04 -7.36
CA MET A 20 -16.63 0.72 -6.79
C MET A 20 -16.20 0.65 -5.32
N ALA A 21 -15.01 1.16 -5.00
CA ALA A 21 -14.48 1.12 -3.65
C ALA A 21 -15.18 2.10 -2.69
N ASN A 22 -15.70 3.22 -3.18
CA ASN A 22 -16.49 4.17 -2.38
C ASN A 22 -17.76 3.54 -1.81
N GLU A 23 -18.35 2.57 -2.49
CA GLU A 23 -19.57 1.85 -2.07
C GLU A 23 -19.30 0.74 -1.02
N THR A 24 -18.09 0.62 -0.51
CA THR A 24 -17.69 -0.42 0.42
C THR A 24 -17.12 0.16 1.71
N ASP A 25 -16.92 -0.70 2.71
CA ASP A 25 -16.42 -0.31 4.04
C ASP A 25 -14.90 -0.18 4.12
N ILE A 26 -14.17 -0.11 2.99
CA ILE A 26 -12.73 0.16 3.05
C ILE A 26 -12.48 1.50 3.74
N SER A 27 -11.44 1.55 4.58
CA SER A 27 -11.10 2.76 5.35
C SER A 27 -10.49 3.86 4.49
N GLY A 28 -9.93 3.54 3.31
CA GLY A 28 -9.28 4.54 2.47
C GLY A 28 -8.50 3.95 1.30
N TYR A 29 -7.69 4.80 0.71
CA TYR A 29 -6.95 4.54 -0.52
C TYR A 29 -5.45 4.71 -0.31
N VAL A 30 -4.67 3.91 -1.04
CA VAL A 30 -3.23 4.12 -1.22
C VAL A 30 -2.97 4.33 -2.71
N THR A 31 -2.43 5.48 -3.08
CA THR A 31 -2.01 5.77 -4.45
C THR A 31 -0.53 5.46 -4.66
N ASN A 32 -0.14 5.27 -5.91
CA ASN A 32 1.26 5.07 -6.30
C ASN A 32 1.95 3.88 -5.61
N GLY A 33 1.21 2.83 -5.26
CA GLY A 33 1.79 1.59 -4.74
C GLY A 33 2.48 0.76 -5.83
N SER A 34 3.14 -0.34 -5.44
CA SER A 34 3.81 -1.25 -6.39
C SER A 34 2.84 -1.81 -7.44
N THR A 35 1.63 -2.22 -7.03
CA THR A 35 0.58 -2.71 -7.94
C THR A 35 0.02 -1.62 -8.86
N ALA A 36 0.22 -0.34 -8.51
CA ALA A 36 -0.10 0.81 -9.36
C ALA A 36 1.02 1.15 -10.35
N GLU A 37 2.10 0.36 -10.37
CA GLU A 37 3.26 0.56 -11.27
C GLU A 37 3.87 1.96 -11.17
N TYR A 38 3.99 2.50 -9.93
CA TYR A 38 4.49 3.85 -9.71
C TYR A 38 5.84 4.13 -10.40
N ILE A 39 6.67 3.10 -10.55
CA ILE A 39 7.98 3.20 -11.20
C ILE A 39 7.88 3.50 -12.72
N GLN A 40 6.73 3.22 -13.33
CA GLN A 40 6.42 3.53 -14.74
C GLN A 40 5.80 4.92 -14.92
N LEU A 41 5.48 5.61 -13.82
CA LEU A 41 4.84 6.90 -13.83
C LEU A 41 5.86 8.04 -13.67
N SER A 42 5.71 9.11 -14.42
CA SER A 42 6.41 10.35 -14.12
C SER A 42 5.96 10.92 -12.76
N LEU A 43 6.76 11.82 -12.20
CA LEU A 43 6.40 12.46 -10.93
C LEU A 43 5.06 13.22 -11.04
N GLU A 44 4.83 13.87 -12.17
CA GLU A 44 3.60 14.60 -12.50
C GLU A 44 2.40 13.63 -12.57
N GLN A 45 2.56 12.47 -13.19
CA GLN A 45 1.52 11.45 -13.24
C GLN A 45 1.20 10.89 -11.85
N GLN A 46 2.21 10.67 -11.00
CA GLN A 46 2.00 10.25 -9.62
C GLN A 46 1.23 11.29 -8.79
N MET A 47 1.56 12.58 -8.95
CA MET A 47 0.84 13.69 -8.34
C MET A 47 -0.60 13.74 -8.84
N TYR A 48 -0.80 13.64 -10.16
CA TYR A 48 -2.12 13.67 -10.79
C TYR A 48 -3.06 12.56 -10.30
N ILE A 49 -2.59 11.31 -10.24
CA ILE A 49 -3.35 10.17 -9.70
C ILE A 49 -3.76 10.44 -8.25
N SER A 50 -2.86 11.01 -7.46
CA SER A 50 -3.15 11.33 -6.06
C SER A 50 -4.21 12.43 -5.93
N GLU A 51 -4.18 13.45 -6.81
CA GLU A 51 -5.22 14.48 -6.89
C GLU A 51 -6.57 13.92 -7.32
N LEU A 52 -6.59 13.08 -8.37
CA LEU A 52 -7.82 12.41 -8.81
C LEU A 52 -8.46 11.62 -7.68
N THR A 53 -7.64 10.88 -6.91
CA THR A 53 -8.14 10.11 -5.77
C THR A 53 -8.65 11.03 -4.66
N ALA A 54 -7.92 12.11 -4.33
CA ALA A 54 -8.32 13.06 -3.30
C ALA A 54 -9.68 13.71 -3.59
N ARG A 55 -9.93 14.04 -4.88
CA ARG A 55 -11.18 14.67 -5.34
C ARG A 55 -12.37 13.71 -5.39
N ASN A 56 -12.13 12.42 -5.62
CA ASN A 56 -13.19 11.44 -5.90
C ASN A 56 -13.42 10.42 -4.79
N LYS A 57 -12.57 10.35 -3.76
CA LYS A 57 -12.80 9.51 -2.60
C LYS A 57 -14.04 9.97 -1.83
N ALA A 58 -14.82 9.03 -1.31
CA ALA A 58 -15.97 9.36 -0.46
C ALA A 58 -15.54 10.11 0.82
N PRO A 59 -16.38 11.00 1.35
CA PRO A 59 -16.14 11.68 2.63
C PRO A 59 -15.81 10.67 3.75
N GLY A 60 -14.82 11.00 4.58
CA GLY A 60 -14.40 10.15 5.70
C GLY A 60 -13.38 9.07 5.33
N LYS A 61 -13.24 8.69 4.05
CA LYS A 61 -12.19 7.74 3.62
C LYS A 61 -10.82 8.42 3.64
N LYS A 62 -9.82 7.69 4.13
CA LYS A 62 -8.43 8.14 4.22
C LYS A 62 -7.71 8.09 2.88
N LEU A 63 -6.68 8.91 2.72
CA LEU A 63 -5.76 8.88 1.58
C LEU A 63 -4.33 8.80 2.08
N ILE A 64 -3.62 7.75 1.65
CA ILE A 64 -2.19 7.61 1.81
C ILE A 64 -1.55 7.75 0.42
N VAL A 65 -0.60 8.67 0.27
CA VAL A 65 0.16 8.81 -0.98
C VAL A 65 1.49 8.07 -0.85
N SER A 66 1.72 7.06 -1.68
CA SER A 66 3.03 6.43 -1.71
C SER A 66 4.04 7.37 -2.37
N ALA A 67 5.06 7.75 -1.61
CA ALA A 67 6.15 8.63 -2.00
C ALA A 67 7.46 7.83 -2.14
N CYS A 68 7.37 6.72 -2.90
CA CYS A 68 8.49 5.82 -3.16
C CYS A 68 9.22 6.24 -4.43
N THR A 69 10.43 6.77 -4.30
CA THR A 69 11.26 7.17 -5.44
C THR A 69 12.72 6.73 -5.25
N GLY A 70 13.51 6.80 -6.33
CA GLY A 70 14.94 6.48 -6.29
C GLY A 70 15.80 7.57 -5.64
N ASN A 71 15.25 8.75 -5.35
CA ASN A 71 15.99 9.87 -4.75
C ASN A 71 15.15 10.63 -3.74
N ILE A 72 15.81 11.20 -2.73
CA ILE A 72 15.14 11.90 -1.63
C ILE A 72 14.44 13.19 -2.07
N ALA A 73 14.93 13.88 -3.09
CA ALA A 73 14.34 15.15 -3.53
C ALA A 73 12.94 14.94 -4.09
N ASP A 74 12.73 13.92 -4.91
CA ASP A 74 11.43 13.59 -5.47
C ASP A 74 10.51 12.95 -4.42
N THR A 75 11.04 12.14 -3.50
CA THR A 75 10.28 11.67 -2.33
C THR A 75 9.70 12.84 -1.53
N VAL A 76 10.52 13.85 -1.21
CA VAL A 76 10.07 15.03 -0.46
C VAL A 76 9.07 15.86 -1.26
N LYS A 77 9.23 16.00 -2.59
CA LYS A 77 8.24 16.68 -3.43
C LYS A 77 6.87 15.99 -3.37
N LEU A 78 6.83 14.66 -3.40
CA LEU A 78 5.57 13.90 -3.25
C LEU A 78 4.99 14.07 -1.84
N CYS A 79 5.80 14.10 -0.78
CA CYS A 79 5.33 14.37 0.58
C CYS A 79 4.71 15.77 0.69
N VAL A 80 5.36 16.78 0.12
CA VAL A 80 4.82 18.16 0.11
C VAL A 80 3.53 18.24 -0.71
N HIS A 81 3.48 17.54 -1.85
CA HIS A 81 2.27 17.47 -2.66
C HIS A 81 1.11 16.78 -1.91
N ALA A 82 1.39 15.66 -1.23
CA ALA A 82 0.43 14.96 -0.38
C ALA A 82 -0.20 15.89 0.67
N GLY A 83 0.61 16.73 1.31
CA GLY A 83 0.11 17.74 2.25
C GLY A 83 -0.81 18.77 1.57
N LYS A 84 -0.47 19.24 0.37
CA LYS A 84 -1.29 20.22 -0.39
C LYS A 84 -2.67 19.67 -0.79
N ILE A 85 -2.77 18.39 -1.09
CA ILE A 85 -4.04 17.74 -1.50
C ILE A 85 -4.83 17.18 -0.30
N GLY A 86 -4.35 17.37 0.92
CA GLY A 86 -5.02 16.91 2.15
C GLY A 86 -4.93 15.40 2.36
N ALA A 87 -3.86 14.74 1.94
CA ALA A 87 -3.61 13.35 2.27
C ALA A 87 -3.38 13.17 3.78
N ASP A 88 -3.82 12.05 4.34
CA ASP A 88 -3.70 11.73 5.76
C ASP A 88 -2.29 11.27 6.14
N ALA A 89 -1.56 10.66 5.21
CA ALA A 89 -0.18 10.21 5.41
C ALA A 89 0.52 9.98 4.06
N VAL A 90 1.83 9.77 4.14
CA VAL A 90 2.63 9.23 3.03
C VAL A 90 3.19 7.86 3.38
N LEU A 91 3.33 7.00 2.37
CA LEU A 91 3.97 5.70 2.46
C LEU A 91 5.35 5.77 1.79
N VAL A 92 6.42 5.46 2.51
CA VAL A 92 7.80 5.65 2.05
C VAL A 92 8.58 4.35 2.13
N CYS A 93 9.15 3.90 1.00
CA CYS A 93 10.06 2.75 0.96
C CYS A 93 11.53 3.19 1.09
N PRO A 94 12.47 2.28 1.42
CA PRO A 94 13.89 2.58 1.35
C PRO A 94 14.28 3.02 -0.06
N PRO A 95 15.34 3.85 -0.23
CA PRO A 95 15.88 4.10 -1.54
C PRO A 95 16.33 2.77 -2.16
N TYR A 96 16.04 2.57 -3.44
CA TYR A 96 16.25 1.32 -4.16
C TYR A 96 17.25 1.49 -5.31
N TYR A 97 17.55 0.41 -6.01
CA TYR A 97 18.59 0.22 -7.01
C TYR A 97 19.97 -0.03 -6.39
N PHE A 98 20.49 0.88 -5.56
CA PHE A 98 21.71 0.63 -4.81
C PHE A 98 21.42 0.05 -3.43
N LYS A 99 22.35 -0.78 -2.93
CA LYS A 99 22.29 -1.29 -1.56
C LYS A 99 22.91 -0.28 -0.62
N TYR A 100 22.11 0.24 0.29
CA TYR A 100 22.56 1.17 1.33
C TYR A 100 22.72 0.45 2.67
N PRO A 101 23.74 0.77 3.47
CA PRO A 101 23.86 0.32 4.85
C PRO A 101 22.61 0.70 5.67
N SER A 102 22.29 -0.09 6.71
CA SER A 102 21.11 0.18 7.55
C SER A 102 21.12 1.56 8.20
N CYS A 103 22.30 2.04 8.63
CA CYS A 103 22.45 3.38 9.20
C CYS A 103 22.14 4.51 8.20
N GLU A 104 22.40 4.32 6.92
CA GLU A 104 22.03 5.30 5.88
C GLU A 104 20.55 5.26 5.56
N ARG A 105 19.94 4.06 5.54
CA ARG A 105 18.49 3.91 5.39
C ARG A 105 17.73 4.55 6.56
N GLU A 106 18.23 4.38 7.80
CA GLU A 106 17.67 5.04 8.98
C GLU A 106 17.74 6.56 8.85
N LYS A 107 18.90 7.12 8.45
CA LYS A 107 19.05 8.56 8.20
C LYS A 107 18.12 9.07 7.11
N TYR A 108 17.94 8.28 6.03
CA TYR A 108 17.01 8.62 4.96
C TYR A 108 15.58 8.77 5.49
N PHE A 109 15.07 7.77 6.23
CA PHE A 109 13.71 7.83 6.77
C PHE A 109 13.51 8.99 7.76
N LYS A 110 14.46 9.20 8.66
CA LYS A 110 14.43 10.35 9.58
C LYS A 110 14.38 11.66 8.81
N ARG A 111 15.23 11.81 7.79
CA ARG A 111 15.24 13.02 6.96
C ARG A 111 13.95 13.23 6.17
N VAL A 112 13.34 12.18 5.63
CA VAL A 112 12.03 12.29 4.96
C VAL A 112 10.96 12.67 5.99
N ALA A 113 10.95 12.05 7.16
CA ALA A 113 9.99 12.35 8.22
C ALA A 113 10.11 13.79 8.74
N ASP A 114 11.33 14.33 8.88
CA ASP A 114 11.59 15.73 9.23
C ASP A 114 11.02 16.72 8.19
N LEU A 115 11.06 16.35 6.91
CA LEU A 115 10.68 17.23 5.79
C LEU A 115 9.23 17.05 5.34
N SER A 116 8.57 15.98 5.76
CA SER A 116 7.19 15.70 5.38
C SER A 116 6.21 16.52 6.19
N PRO A 117 5.32 17.30 5.55
CA PRO A 117 4.25 18.03 6.24
C PRO A 117 3.10 17.14 6.72
N VAL A 118 3.11 15.86 6.37
CA VAL A 118 2.12 14.85 6.77
C VAL A 118 2.81 13.65 7.41
N PRO A 119 2.09 12.87 8.24
CA PRO A 119 2.66 11.67 8.86
C PRO A 119 3.24 10.68 7.86
N VAL A 120 4.31 10.00 8.25
CA VAL A 120 5.03 9.02 7.42
C VAL A 120 4.74 7.60 7.92
N MET A 121 4.30 6.74 7.03
CA MET A 121 4.27 5.29 7.22
C MET A 121 5.45 4.66 6.47
N LEU A 122 6.24 3.87 7.15
CA LEU A 122 7.34 3.13 6.53
C LEU A 122 6.79 2.05 5.57
N TYR A 123 7.54 1.71 4.54
CA TYR A 123 7.19 0.62 3.64
C TYR A 123 8.34 -0.37 3.50
N SER A 124 8.22 -1.53 4.11
CA SER A 124 9.14 -2.66 3.93
C SER A 124 8.59 -3.60 2.86
N VAL A 125 9.29 -3.69 1.73
CA VAL A 125 8.90 -4.53 0.59
C VAL A 125 10.14 -5.24 0.03
N PRO A 126 10.63 -6.29 0.71
CA PRO A 126 11.91 -6.92 0.38
C PRO A 126 11.94 -7.60 -1.00
N PHE A 127 10.81 -7.79 -1.67
CA PHE A 127 10.76 -8.25 -3.06
C PHE A 127 11.30 -7.22 -4.07
N PHE A 128 11.26 -5.92 -3.74
CA PHE A 128 11.63 -4.85 -4.66
C PHE A 128 12.70 -3.91 -4.09
N THR A 129 12.85 -3.87 -2.75
CA THR A 129 13.78 -3.00 -2.06
C THR A 129 14.56 -3.79 -0.99
N GLN A 130 15.44 -3.13 -0.26
CA GLN A 130 16.05 -3.74 0.92
C GLN A 130 15.05 -3.78 2.08
N GLU A 131 15.03 -4.89 2.82
CA GLU A 131 14.26 -4.98 4.07
C GLU A 131 14.77 -3.93 5.07
N ILE A 132 13.84 -3.34 5.83
CA ILE A 132 14.18 -2.47 6.97
C ILE A 132 14.35 -3.38 8.18
N GLU A 133 15.56 -3.48 8.73
CA GLU A 133 15.84 -4.34 9.88
C GLU A 133 14.99 -3.95 11.10
N LEU A 134 14.57 -4.92 11.92
CA LEU A 134 13.64 -4.68 13.03
C LEU A 134 14.16 -3.65 14.04
N ASP A 135 15.47 -3.68 14.35
CA ASP A 135 16.08 -2.72 15.26
C ASP A 135 16.04 -1.28 14.69
N VAL A 136 16.19 -1.14 13.38
CA VAL A 136 16.00 0.15 12.70
C VAL A 136 14.54 0.59 12.72
N VAL A 137 13.60 -0.34 12.46
CA VAL A 137 12.16 -0.05 12.54
C VAL A 137 11.78 0.48 13.92
N PHE A 138 12.25 -0.15 14.99
CA PHE A 138 11.93 0.27 16.37
C PHE A 138 12.50 1.64 16.69
N ARG A 139 13.74 1.96 16.28
CA ARG A 139 14.31 3.31 16.43
C ARG A 139 13.58 4.37 15.59
N LEU A 140 13.06 3.97 14.43
CA LEU A 140 12.26 4.87 13.60
C LEU A 140 10.88 5.16 14.20
N PHE A 141 10.28 4.22 14.93
CA PHE A 141 9.02 4.46 15.63
C PHE A 141 9.12 5.48 16.77
N GLU A 142 10.34 5.81 17.24
CA GLU A 142 10.57 6.88 18.20
C GLU A 142 10.42 8.28 17.56
N HIS A 143 10.40 8.37 16.23
CA HIS A 143 10.27 9.64 15.54
C HIS A 143 8.81 10.13 15.53
N PRO A 144 8.50 11.35 15.99
CA PRO A 144 7.11 11.80 16.21
C PRO A 144 6.24 11.86 14.94
N ASN A 145 6.85 11.98 13.77
CA ASN A 145 6.15 12.00 12.48
C ASN A 145 6.10 10.63 11.78
N ILE A 146 6.54 9.53 12.43
CA ILE A 146 6.42 8.17 11.91
C ILE A 146 5.29 7.47 12.65
N ILE A 147 4.23 7.08 11.92
CA ILE A 147 2.98 6.56 12.49
C ILE A 147 2.79 5.05 12.30
N GLY A 148 3.72 4.37 11.67
CA GLY A 148 3.59 2.92 11.45
C GLY A 148 4.42 2.41 10.31
N ILE A 149 4.12 1.18 9.94
CA ILE A 149 4.77 0.47 8.84
C ILE A 149 3.76 -0.39 8.07
N LYS A 150 3.88 -0.37 6.73
CA LYS A 150 3.37 -1.43 5.87
C LYS A 150 4.50 -2.43 5.64
N ASP A 151 4.28 -3.70 5.99
CA ASP A 151 5.25 -4.76 5.77
C ASP A 151 4.71 -5.80 4.77
N SER A 152 5.41 -5.97 3.66
CA SER A 152 5.11 -6.93 2.60
C SER A 152 6.10 -8.09 2.55
N SER A 153 6.76 -8.42 3.67
CA SER A 153 7.71 -9.54 3.74
C SER A 153 7.06 -10.92 3.78
N ALA A 154 5.75 -11.00 4.04
CA ALA A 154 5.02 -12.22 4.39
C ALA A 154 5.55 -12.94 5.64
N ASN A 155 6.42 -12.32 6.42
CA ASN A 155 7.06 -12.91 7.60
C ASN A 155 6.21 -12.66 8.85
N MET A 156 5.36 -13.64 9.21
CA MET A 156 4.50 -13.56 10.40
C MET A 156 5.28 -13.35 11.70
N LYS A 157 6.46 -13.98 11.87
CA LYS A 157 7.29 -13.78 13.05
C LYS A 157 7.69 -12.31 13.19
N ARG A 158 8.08 -11.68 12.10
CA ARG A 158 8.42 -10.25 12.04
C ARG A 158 7.23 -9.35 12.35
N LEU A 159 6.08 -9.63 11.74
CA LEU A 159 4.84 -8.88 12.00
C LEU A 159 4.43 -8.96 13.47
N MET A 160 4.48 -10.15 14.08
CA MET A 160 4.15 -10.34 15.50
C MET A 160 5.13 -9.61 16.44
N HIS A 161 6.43 -9.58 16.12
CA HIS A 161 7.39 -8.79 16.91
C HIS A 161 7.06 -7.30 16.87
N MET A 162 6.73 -6.77 15.68
CA MET A 162 6.34 -5.37 15.56
C MET A 162 5.00 -5.08 16.27
N ALA A 163 3.99 -5.93 16.09
CA ALA A 163 2.70 -5.78 16.76
C ALA A 163 2.84 -5.87 18.31
N GLN A 164 3.67 -6.76 18.82
CA GLN A 164 3.96 -6.83 20.26
C GLN A 164 4.65 -5.55 20.74
N TYR A 165 5.65 -5.05 20.01
CA TYR A 165 6.40 -3.86 20.39
C TYR A 165 5.52 -2.61 20.43
N THR A 166 4.57 -2.50 19.50
CA THR A 166 3.69 -1.33 19.38
C THR A 166 2.37 -1.48 20.13
N ASN A 167 2.17 -2.58 20.85
CA ASN A 167 0.93 -2.82 21.60
C ASN A 167 0.68 -1.72 22.66
N GLY A 168 -0.48 -1.09 22.59
CA GLY A 168 -0.85 0.03 23.46
C GLY A 168 -0.27 1.39 23.04
N THR A 169 0.31 1.50 21.85
CA THR A 169 0.74 2.76 21.23
C THR A 169 -0.13 3.13 20.03
N ASP A 170 0.06 4.34 19.47
CA ASP A 170 -0.62 4.80 18.26
C ASP A 170 0.07 4.34 16.96
N ILE A 171 1.12 3.54 17.04
CA ILE A 171 1.86 3.02 15.89
C ILE A 171 1.10 1.88 15.23
N SER A 172 0.81 2.01 13.94
CA SER A 172 0.04 1.03 13.17
C SER A 172 0.95 0.06 12.41
N ILE A 173 0.76 -1.24 12.62
CA ILE A 173 1.40 -2.28 11.80
C ILE A 173 0.38 -2.78 10.78
N MET A 174 0.69 -2.60 9.48
CA MET A 174 -0.17 -3.02 8.37
C MET A 174 0.52 -4.12 7.58
N THR A 175 -0.20 -5.21 7.27
CA THR A 175 0.32 -6.18 6.31
C THR A 175 0.12 -5.69 4.87
N GLY A 176 1.09 -5.97 4.02
CA GLY A 176 1.00 -5.73 2.58
C GLY A 176 0.79 -7.00 1.75
N THR A 177 0.44 -8.11 2.39
CA THR A 177 0.37 -9.45 1.80
C THR A 177 -1.02 -10.04 1.97
N ASP A 178 -1.66 -10.41 0.87
CA ASP A 178 -3.05 -10.87 0.85
C ASP A 178 -3.25 -12.27 1.43
N ASP A 179 -2.29 -13.17 1.26
CA ASP A 179 -2.38 -14.58 1.64
C ASP A 179 -2.24 -14.87 3.15
N ILE A 180 -1.74 -13.92 3.94
CA ILE A 180 -1.59 -14.05 5.39
C ILE A 180 -2.52 -13.13 6.18
N LEU A 181 -3.54 -12.56 5.55
CA LEU A 181 -4.34 -11.48 6.14
C LEU A 181 -5.02 -11.89 7.44
N VAL A 182 -5.66 -13.06 7.50
CA VAL A 182 -6.30 -13.58 8.73
C VAL A 182 -5.26 -13.71 9.86
N SER A 183 -4.10 -14.31 9.55
CA SER A 183 -3.03 -14.51 10.54
C SER A 183 -2.44 -13.18 11.02
N ALA A 184 -2.25 -12.23 10.11
CA ALA A 184 -1.71 -10.92 10.43
C ALA A 184 -2.66 -10.12 11.35
N LEU A 185 -3.96 -10.09 11.03
CA LEU A 185 -4.97 -9.43 11.86
C LEU A 185 -5.11 -10.10 13.23
N ALA A 186 -5.18 -11.43 13.27
CA ALA A 186 -5.22 -12.19 14.52
C ALA A 186 -3.95 -12.01 15.36
N GLY A 187 -2.81 -11.78 14.72
CA GLY A 187 -1.52 -11.50 15.34
C GLY A 187 -1.31 -10.06 15.81
N GLY A 188 -2.33 -9.19 15.66
CA GLY A 188 -2.30 -7.81 16.17
C GLY A 188 -1.96 -6.73 15.14
N CYS A 189 -1.90 -7.06 13.85
CA CYS A 189 -1.83 -6.02 12.82
C CYS A 189 -3.13 -5.20 12.79
N ALA A 190 -2.99 -3.88 12.63
CA ALA A 190 -4.13 -2.95 12.61
C ALA A 190 -5.00 -3.09 11.33
N GLY A 191 -4.43 -3.62 10.26
CA GLY A 191 -5.12 -3.75 8.98
C GLY A 191 -4.22 -4.22 7.85
N SER A 192 -4.64 -3.96 6.63
CA SER A 192 -3.88 -4.28 5.42
C SER A 192 -3.89 -3.15 4.40
N LEU A 193 -2.83 -3.07 3.62
CA LEU A 193 -2.71 -2.23 2.44
C LEU A 193 -2.36 -3.14 1.25
N THR A 194 -3.36 -3.80 0.68
CA THR A 194 -3.18 -4.91 -0.28
C THR A 194 -3.90 -4.67 -1.60
N ALA A 195 -3.49 -5.41 -2.62
CA ALA A 195 -4.09 -5.34 -3.95
C ALA A 195 -5.52 -5.89 -3.96
N PHE A 196 -5.78 -6.95 -3.19
CA PHE A 196 -7.11 -7.57 -3.12
C PHE A 196 -8.14 -6.65 -2.43
N ALA A 197 -7.71 -5.77 -1.54
CA ALA A 197 -8.59 -4.73 -1.01
C ALA A 197 -9.11 -3.76 -2.10
N ALA A 198 -8.37 -3.59 -3.19
CA ALA A 198 -8.85 -2.82 -4.33
C ALA A 198 -9.74 -3.64 -5.29
N ILE A 199 -9.46 -4.94 -5.46
CA ILE A 199 -10.16 -5.82 -6.42
C ILE A 199 -11.43 -6.42 -5.82
N TYR A 200 -11.34 -6.89 -4.57
CA TYR A 200 -12.42 -7.58 -3.82
C TYR A 200 -12.70 -6.87 -2.49
N PRO A 201 -13.01 -5.56 -2.51
CA PRO A 201 -13.12 -4.78 -1.27
C PRO A 201 -14.19 -5.31 -0.31
N LYS A 202 -15.30 -5.84 -0.82
CA LYS A 202 -16.37 -6.42 0.01
C LYS A 202 -15.89 -7.66 0.78
N ASP A 203 -15.17 -8.56 0.11
CA ASP A 203 -14.65 -9.77 0.73
C ASP A 203 -13.58 -9.45 1.79
N ILE A 204 -12.68 -8.52 1.49
CA ILE A 204 -11.64 -8.09 2.43
C ILE A 204 -12.24 -7.38 3.65
N CYS A 205 -13.25 -6.53 3.47
CA CYS A 205 -13.98 -5.91 4.59
C CYS A 205 -14.72 -6.96 5.43
N ALA A 206 -15.36 -7.94 4.79
CA ALA A 206 -16.03 -9.04 5.50
C ALA A 206 -15.04 -9.90 6.29
N LEU A 207 -13.89 -10.21 5.71
CA LEU A 207 -12.80 -10.93 6.39
C LEU A 207 -12.31 -10.13 7.62
N TYR A 208 -12.04 -8.84 7.44
CA TYR A 208 -11.62 -7.95 8.52
C TYR A 208 -12.65 -7.94 9.67
N ALA A 209 -13.93 -7.75 9.35
CA ALA A 209 -15.02 -7.76 10.32
C ALA A 209 -15.13 -9.11 11.05
N ALA A 210 -14.97 -10.23 10.33
CA ALA A 210 -15.02 -11.57 10.92
C ALA A 210 -13.88 -11.79 11.93
N VAL A 211 -12.65 -11.36 11.63
CA VAL A 211 -11.52 -11.44 12.59
C VAL A 211 -11.83 -10.61 13.84
N HIS A 212 -12.29 -9.37 13.68
CA HIS A 212 -12.59 -8.48 14.81
C HIS A 212 -13.77 -8.94 15.67
N ALA A 213 -14.69 -9.70 15.07
CA ALA A 213 -15.77 -10.37 15.79
C ALA A 213 -15.35 -11.69 16.46
N GLY A 214 -14.07 -12.10 16.34
CA GLY A 214 -13.56 -13.39 16.85
C GLY A 214 -14.02 -14.60 16.04
N ASN A 215 -14.65 -14.41 14.88
CA ASN A 215 -15.11 -15.50 14.01
C ASN A 215 -14.01 -15.90 13.00
N PHE A 216 -12.97 -16.53 13.53
CA PHE A 216 -11.80 -16.94 12.74
C PHE A 216 -12.13 -18.02 11.69
N PHE A 217 -13.14 -18.85 11.91
CA PHE A 217 -13.58 -19.84 10.89
C PHE A 217 -14.15 -19.15 9.67
N LEU A 218 -15.02 -18.18 9.84
CA LEU A 218 -15.56 -17.39 8.73
C LEU A 218 -14.46 -16.61 8.01
N ALA A 219 -13.58 -15.95 8.76
CA ALA A 219 -12.46 -15.21 8.19
C ALA A 219 -11.55 -16.10 7.34
N ARG A 220 -11.22 -17.30 7.84
CA ARG A 220 -10.45 -18.30 7.10
C ARG A 220 -11.15 -18.74 5.81
N ASP A 221 -12.44 -19.01 5.89
CA ASP A 221 -13.20 -19.51 4.73
C ASP A 221 -13.29 -18.44 3.65
N ILE A 222 -13.44 -17.17 4.02
CA ILE A 222 -13.34 -16.03 3.08
C ILE A 222 -11.94 -15.98 2.47
N GLN A 223 -10.87 -16.04 3.27
CA GLN A 223 -9.50 -16.03 2.75
C GLN A 223 -9.27 -17.20 1.79
N TYR A 224 -9.71 -18.40 2.14
CA TYR A 224 -9.54 -19.59 1.28
C TYR A 224 -10.29 -19.45 -0.05
N SER A 225 -11.44 -18.78 -0.09
CA SER A 225 -12.16 -18.52 -1.34
C SER A 225 -11.40 -17.56 -2.28
N LEU A 226 -10.56 -16.67 -1.74
CA LEU A 226 -9.74 -15.73 -2.50
C LEU A 226 -8.40 -16.34 -2.96
N MET A 227 -7.88 -17.36 -2.27
CA MET A 227 -6.56 -17.95 -2.55
C MET A 227 -6.37 -18.47 -3.98
N PRO A 228 -7.36 -19.12 -4.64
CA PRO A 228 -7.20 -19.52 -6.04
C PRO A 228 -6.95 -18.35 -6.98
N LYS A 229 -7.67 -17.23 -6.77
CA LYS A 229 -7.51 -16.00 -7.56
C LYS A 229 -6.15 -15.34 -7.31
N LEU A 230 -5.68 -15.37 -6.05
CA LEU A 230 -4.35 -14.88 -5.71
C LEU A 230 -3.26 -15.68 -6.43
N ARG A 231 -3.36 -17.01 -6.42
CA ARG A 231 -2.41 -17.88 -7.15
C ARG A 231 -2.45 -17.68 -8.66
N GLU A 232 -3.63 -17.42 -9.22
CA GLU A 232 -3.77 -17.04 -10.64
C GLU A 232 -3.03 -15.73 -10.93
N ALA A 233 -3.19 -14.71 -10.10
CA ALA A 233 -2.50 -13.44 -10.25
C ALA A 233 -0.98 -13.58 -10.10
N ASP A 234 -0.52 -14.34 -9.11
CA ASP A 234 0.91 -14.53 -8.83
C ASP A 234 1.62 -15.42 -9.88
N ALA A 235 0.88 -16.23 -10.63
CA ALA A 235 1.42 -17.01 -11.74
C ALA A 235 1.79 -16.15 -12.97
N MET A 236 1.33 -14.90 -13.01
CA MET A 236 1.64 -13.94 -14.08
C MET A 236 2.75 -12.99 -13.63
N THR A 237 3.40 -12.33 -14.59
CA THR A 237 4.34 -11.25 -14.27
C THR A 237 3.64 -10.16 -13.46
N PHE A 238 4.21 -9.77 -12.32
CA PHE A 238 3.68 -8.69 -11.47
C PHE A 238 3.73 -7.34 -12.22
N PRO A 239 2.66 -6.52 -12.20
CA PRO A 239 1.36 -6.74 -11.55
C PRO A 239 0.25 -7.23 -12.50
N ARG A 240 0.57 -7.79 -13.67
CA ARG A 240 -0.38 -8.18 -14.75
C ARG A 240 -1.56 -9.00 -14.27
N GLY A 241 -1.30 -10.02 -13.43
CA GLY A 241 -2.35 -10.86 -12.89
C GLY A 241 -3.36 -10.09 -12.06
N TYR A 242 -2.90 -9.15 -11.25
CA TYR A 242 -3.76 -8.28 -10.45
C TYR A 242 -4.58 -7.32 -11.31
N LYS A 243 -4.00 -6.78 -12.38
CA LYS A 243 -4.71 -5.93 -13.35
C LYS A 243 -5.77 -6.70 -14.12
N LYS A 244 -5.47 -7.94 -14.53
CA LYS A 244 -6.47 -8.83 -15.14
C LYS A 244 -7.67 -9.04 -14.21
N LEU A 245 -7.44 -9.35 -12.93
CA LEU A 245 -8.52 -9.51 -11.97
C LEU A 245 -9.29 -8.20 -11.74
N MET A 246 -8.64 -7.05 -11.79
CA MET A 246 -9.31 -5.75 -11.71
C MET A 246 -10.15 -5.48 -12.96
N SER A 247 -9.66 -5.82 -14.15
CA SER A 247 -10.43 -5.72 -15.40
C SER A 247 -11.72 -6.56 -15.32
N ASP A 248 -11.62 -7.79 -14.82
CA ASP A 248 -12.76 -8.67 -14.63
C ASP A 248 -13.77 -8.09 -13.61
N ALA A 249 -13.28 -7.43 -12.55
CA ALA A 249 -14.11 -6.87 -11.49
C ALA A 249 -14.81 -5.57 -11.89
N THR A 250 -14.22 -4.76 -12.76
CA THR A 250 -14.73 -3.42 -13.13
C THR A 250 -15.30 -3.35 -14.52
N PHE A 251 -15.08 -4.37 -15.37
CA PHE A 251 -15.39 -4.38 -16.80
C PHE A 251 -14.67 -3.30 -17.63
N TYR A 252 -13.58 -2.73 -17.08
CA TYR A 252 -12.66 -1.85 -17.78
C TYR A 252 -11.35 -2.59 -18.07
N ASP A 253 -10.64 -2.16 -19.12
CA ASP A 253 -9.37 -2.76 -19.51
C ASP A 253 -8.21 -2.11 -18.73
N PHE A 254 -7.70 -2.81 -17.72
CA PHE A 254 -6.55 -2.36 -16.94
C PHE A 254 -5.25 -2.83 -17.62
N ARG A 255 -4.89 -2.18 -18.73
CA ARG A 255 -3.66 -2.48 -19.45
C ARG A 255 -2.42 -2.11 -18.63
N ASP A 256 -1.37 -2.91 -18.85
CA ASP A 256 -0.03 -2.54 -18.39
C ASP A 256 0.50 -1.37 -19.23
N LYS A 257 1.46 -0.64 -18.69
CA LYS A 257 2.23 0.28 -19.52
C LYS A 257 3.08 -0.55 -20.49
N GLU A 258 2.95 -0.26 -21.79
CA GLU A 258 3.76 -0.91 -22.82
C GLU A 258 5.23 -0.55 -22.58
N ILE A 259 6.05 -1.58 -22.40
CA ILE A 259 7.50 -1.45 -22.40
C ILE A 259 7.87 -1.59 -23.87
N GLY A 260 8.07 -0.49 -24.55
CA GLY A 260 8.26 -0.31 -25.97
C GLY A 260 8.55 -1.53 -26.83
N GLU A 261 7.97 -1.56 -28.05
CA GLU A 261 8.37 -2.51 -29.09
C GLU A 261 9.85 -2.34 -29.50
#